data_0e5411f9a225a7bcd6b134369256d29d
#
_entry.id   0e5411f9a225a7bcd6b134369256d29d
#
_cell.length_a   1.000
_cell.length_b   1.000
_cell.length_c   1.000
_cell.angle_alpha   90.00
_cell.angle_beta   90.00
_cell.angle_gamma   90.00
#
_symmetry.space_group_name_H-M   'P 1'
#
loop_
_entity.id
_entity.type
_entity.pdbx_description
1 polymer ?
#
loop_
_entity_poly.entity_id
_entity_poly.type
_entity_poly.pdbx_seq_one_letter_code
_entity_poly.pdbx_strand_id
1 'polypeptide(L)'
;MTFYQIVFLFFAYSFLGWVGEVLFTAVLHRKYQDRGVLSGPLCLLYGVGGLVITFALGDIREGWFFLLVFSAVYATVIEWIGGHILEYTTHTRWWDYSAMPFNLDGYVCLGASLTWGALGVVVLKWGNPLLLALYSLVPRGIWVVVLLAALVVFCVDLVGTLLAMAGLRYRWHAAAAVENRLANLTVRGGMWILDHVERRMAKAHPALTFVRPKRQQTDTFAAGCSPYKIILLFFIGAFLGDITETIFCRVTGGEWMSRSSVVWGPFSIVWGLAIAMVTQLLYRYKDKPASWLFVMGTLLGGAYEYLCSVFTEVVFGAVFWDYSAIPFNLGGRINLLYCFFWGFAAIAWFKVLFPPISACIEKLPPRGGRVLTWALCIFMAADIAVSSAALVRYNDRLNGVPASNSVEVYLDGHYGNDRMYQVYPKAVHTS
;
A
#
# COMPACT_ATOMS: atom_id res chain seq x y z
N MET A 1 11.74 -15.73 5.91
CA MET A 1 12.04 -14.88 7.12
C MET A 1 10.94 -15.10 8.15
N THR A 2 11.25 -15.09 9.46
CA THR A 2 10.24 -15.19 10.53
C THR A 2 9.59 -13.83 10.77
N PHE A 3 8.37 -13.83 11.36
CA PHE A 3 7.66 -12.58 11.73
C PHE A 3 8.55 -11.63 12.57
N TYR A 4 9.28 -12.16 13.55
CA TYR A 4 10.16 -11.35 14.39
C TYR A 4 11.35 -10.74 13.63
N GLN A 5 11.89 -11.43 12.63
CA GLN A 5 12.91 -10.86 11.75
C GLN A 5 12.37 -9.70 10.90
N ILE A 6 11.13 -9.83 10.43
CA ILE A 6 10.46 -8.77 9.67
C ILE A 6 10.26 -7.53 10.54
N VAL A 7 9.72 -7.71 11.74
CA VAL A 7 9.53 -6.62 12.71
C VAL A 7 10.86 -5.98 13.11
N PHE A 8 11.90 -6.79 13.30
CA PHE A 8 13.24 -6.30 13.59
C PHE A 8 13.78 -5.42 12.46
N LEU A 9 13.71 -5.88 11.20
CA LEU A 9 14.16 -5.10 10.05
C LEU A 9 13.37 -3.80 9.88
N PHE A 10 12.06 -3.84 10.11
CA PHE A 10 11.24 -2.65 10.09
C PHE A 10 11.74 -1.58 11.07
N PHE A 11 11.94 -1.96 12.34
CA PHE A 11 12.45 -1.03 13.34
C PHE A 11 13.89 -0.59 13.06
N ALA A 12 14.75 -1.51 12.62
CA ALA A 12 16.14 -1.20 12.28
C ALA A 12 16.24 -0.17 11.15
N TYR A 13 15.52 -0.38 10.05
CA TYR A 13 15.51 0.58 8.94
C TYR A 13 14.80 1.88 9.27
N SER A 14 13.72 1.84 10.05
CA SER A 14 13.04 3.06 10.53
C SER A 14 13.98 3.91 11.41
N PHE A 15 14.75 3.28 12.27
CA PHE A 15 15.73 3.95 13.14
C PHE A 15 16.93 4.47 12.33
N LEU A 16 17.52 3.65 11.47
CA LEU A 16 18.64 4.07 10.61
C LEU A 16 18.24 5.22 9.68
N GLY A 17 17.04 5.17 9.13
CA GLY A 17 16.49 6.25 8.32
C GLY A 17 16.32 7.54 9.12
N TRP A 18 15.80 7.47 10.34
CA TRP A 18 15.72 8.62 11.23
C TRP A 18 17.10 9.21 11.54
N VAL A 19 18.08 8.37 11.87
CA VAL A 19 19.48 8.79 12.09
C VAL A 19 20.02 9.49 10.84
N GLY A 20 19.82 8.90 9.65
CA GLY A 20 20.25 9.47 8.38
C GLY A 20 19.66 10.85 8.12
N GLU A 21 18.36 11.04 8.32
CA GLU A 21 17.66 12.31 8.17
C GLU A 21 18.16 13.38 9.16
N VAL A 22 18.35 13.00 10.41
CA VAL A 22 18.87 13.91 11.44
C VAL A 22 20.29 14.33 11.11
N LEU A 23 21.16 13.39 10.72
CA LEU A 23 22.54 13.69 10.34
C LEU A 23 22.60 14.57 9.08
N PHE A 24 21.83 14.23 8.05
CA PHE A 24 21.75 15.02 6.82
C PHE A 24 21.33 16.46 7.12
N THR A 25 20.30 16.64 7.94
CA THR A 25 19.81 17.98 8.33
C THR A 25 20.81 18.72 9.20
N ALA A 26 21.48 18.03 10.12
CA ALA A 26 22.49 18.62 10.99
C ALA A 26 23.71 19.10 10.20
N VAL A 27 24.14 18.36 9.20
CA VAL A 27 25.27 18.74 8.32
C VAL A 27 24.89 19.90 7.40
N LEU A 28 23.70 19.83 6.76
CA LEU A 28 23.30 20.82 5.76
C LEU A 28 22.87 22.14 6.37
N HIS A 29 22.11 22.10 7.46
CA HIS A 29 21.51 23.28 8.09
C HIS A 29 22.17 23.69 9.40
N ARG A 30 23.20 22.95 9.87
CA ARG A 30 23.91 23.17 11.14
C ARG A 30 22.97 23.30 12.36
N LYS A 31 21.81 22.63 12.29
CA LYS A 31 20.78 22.62 13.35
C LYS A 31 20.25 21.21 13.53
N TYR A 32 20.08 20.81 14.78
CA TYR A 32 19.35 19.59 15.09
C TYR A 32 17.85 19.82 14.81
N GLN A 33 17.26 19.02 13.96
CA GLN A 33 15.84 19.00 13.68
C GLN A 33 15.37 17.56 13.64
N ASP A 34 14.41 17.22 14.48
CA ASP A 34 13.75 15.91 14.43
C ASP A 34 12.80 15.89 13.23
N ARG A 35 13.03 14.95 12.32
CA ARG A 35 12.24 14.77 11.10
C ARG A 35 11.26 13.61 11.17
N GLY A 36 11.20 12.89 12.29
CA GLY A 36 10.25 11.82 12.51
C GLY A 36 8.80 12.33 12.59
N VAL A 37 7.87 11.64 11.93
CA VAL A 37 6.42 11.87 12.10
C VAL A 37 5.97 11.40 13.48
N LEU A 38 6.54 10.30 13.95
CA LEU A 38 6.28 9.67 15.24
C LEU A 38 7.04 10.37 16.38
N SER A 39 6.62 10.11 17.62
CA SER A 39 7.31 10.63 18.80
C SER A 39 8.63 9.91 19.08
N GLY A 40 8.77 8.66 18.65
CA GLY A 40 10.00 7.90 18.72
C GLY A 40 11.00 8.24 17.61
N PRO A 41 12.28 7.83 17.73
CA PRO A 41 13.32 8.03 16.72
C PRO A 41 13.13 7.07 15.53
N LEU A 42 12.00 7.17 14.85
CA LEU A 42 11.61 6.28 13.78
C LEU A 42 11.12 7.07 12.57
N CYS A 43 11.66 6.75 11.40
CA CYS A 43 11.16 7.25 10.11
C CYS A 43 10.45 6.12 9.35
N LEU A 44 9.11 6.16 9.35
CA LEU A 44 8.25 5.12 8.77
C LEU A 44 8.56 4.81 7.30
N LEU A 45 8.85 5.84 6.50
CA LEU A 45 9.14 5.68 5.07
C LEU A 45 10.32 4.75 4.83
N TYR A 46 11.36 4.84 5.66
CA TYR A 46 12.55 3.99 5.55
C TYR A 46 12.26 2.55 5.99
N GLY A 47 11.46 2.37 7.07
CA GLY A 47 11.05 1.03 7.52
C GLY A 47 10.19 0.31 6.50
N VAL A 48 9.15 0.99 6.00
CA VAL A 48 8.28 0.45 4.94
C VAL A 48 9.07 0.23 3.65
N GLY A 49 9.85 1.21 3.21
CA GLY A 49 10.69 1.12 2.01
C GLY A 49 11.69 -0.04 2.08
N GLY A 50 12.39 -0.19 3.22
CA GLY A 50 13.32 -1.30 3.44
C GLY A 50 12.64 -2.67 3.38
N LEU A 51 11.45 -2.82 3.96
CA LEU A 51 10.68 -4.06 3.86
C LEU A 51 10.17 -4.33 2.45
N VAL A 52 9.58 -3.34 1.79
CA VAL A 52 9.09 -3.50 0.40
C VAL A 52 10.23 -3.92 -0.52
N ILE A 53 11.39 -3.26 -0.44
CA ILE A 53 12.58 -3.62 -1.22
C ILE A 53 13.05 -5.02 -0.87
N THR A 54 13.06 -5.39 0.43
CA THR A 54 13.51 -6.71 0.89
C THR A 54 12.65 -7.83 0.31
N PHE A 55 11.33 -7.67 0.34
CA PHE A 55 10.40 -8.70 -0.14
C PHE A 55 10.24 -8.67 -1.66
N ALA A 56 10.06 -7.49 -2.23
CA ALA A 56 9.79 -7.37 -3.66
C ALA A 56 10.99 -7.68 -4.54
N LEU A 57 12.21 -7.40 -4.08
CA LEU A 57 13.40 -7.47 -4.93
C LEU A 57 14.42 -8.54 -4.47
N GLY A 58 14.05 -9.39 -3.53
CA GLY A 58 14.92 -10.46 -3.03
C GLY A 58 15.43 -11.38 -4.12
N ASP A 59 14.57 -11.73 -5.08
CA ASP A 59 14.86 -12.67 -6.18
C ASP A 59 15.84 -12.09 -7.21
N ILE A 60 15.87 -10.77 -7.37
CA ILE A 60 16.75 -10.08 -8.34
C ILE A 60 18.00 -9.50 -7.71
N ARG A 61 18.34 -9.94 -6.51
CA ARG A 61 19.47 -9.45 -5.71
C ARG A 61 20.79 -9.41 -6.49
N GLU A 62 21.03 -10.32 -7.43
CA GLU A 62 22.27 -10.41 -8.17
C GLU A 62 22.38 -9.36 -9.30
N GLY A 63 21.28 -8.89 -9.85
CA GLY A 63 21.23 -7.93 -10.95
C GLY A 63 21.34 -6.47 -10.51
N TRP A 64 22.54 -5.92 -10.36
CA TRP A 64 22.80 -4.54 -9.88
C TRP A 64 21.96 -3.46 -10.55
N PHE A 65 21.85 -3.50 -11.88
CA PHE A 65 21.10 -2.50 -12.65
C PHE A 65 19.61 -2.55 -12.35
N PHE A 66 19.02 -3.74 -12.45
CA PHE A 66 17.60 -3.92 -12.16
C PHE A 66 17.27 -3.62 -10.71
N LEU A 67 18.14 -4.03 -9.78
CA LEU A 67 17.99 -3.74 -8.37
C LEU A 67 17.95 -2.24 -8.10
N LEU A 68 18.86 -1.46 -8.71
CA LEU A 68 18.89 -0.01 -8.59
C LEU A 68 17.62 0.64 -9.15
N VAL A 69 17.21 0.24 -10.38
CA VAL A 69 16.06 0.83 -11.05
C VAL A 69 14.76 0.52 -10.30
N PHE A 70 14.53 -0.75 -9.92
CA PHE A 70 13.30 -1.12 -9.22
C PHE A 70 13.25 -0.58 -7.79
N SER A 71 14.38 -0.55 -7.09
CA SER A 71 14.46 0.12 -5.78
C SER A 71 14.11 1.60 -5.90
N ALA A 72 14.62 2.29 -6.92
CA ALA A 72 14.27 3.69 -7.19
C ALA A 72 12.76 3.86 -7.44
N VAL A 73 12.16 2.99 -8.25
CA VAL A 73 10.71 3.05 -8.56
C VAL A 73 9.87 2.82 -7.30
N TYR A 74 10.12 1.73 -6.55
CA TYR A 74 9.34 1.44 -5.34
C TYR A 74 9.47 2.52 -4.28
N ALA A 75 10.69 2.96 -4.02
CA ALA A 75 10.92 4.01 -3.03
C ALA A 75 10.29 5.34 -3.45
N THR A 76 10.36 5.70 -4.74
CA THR A 76 9.69 6.89 -5.29
C THR A 76 8.18 6.83 -5.10
N VAL A 77 7.56 5.67 -5.35
CA VAL A 77 6.12 5.48 -5.12
C VAL A 77 5.78 5.63 -3.64
N ILE A 78 6.56 5.01 -2.76
CA ILE A 78 6.36 5.09 -1.30
C ILE A 78 6.52 6.54 -0.81
N GLU A 79 7.56 7.24 -1.25
CA GLU A 79 7.83 8.64 -0.89
C GLU A 79 6.70 9.55 -1.40
N TRP A 80 6.24 9.34 -2.64
CA TRP A 80 5.15 10.11 -3.23
C TRP A 80 3.82 9.88 -2.48
N ILE A 81 3.46 8.62 -2.17
CA ILE A 81 2.27 8.29 -1.38
C ILE A 81 2.38 8.90 0.03
N GLY A 82 3.54 8.73 0.68
CA GLY A 82 3.80 9.28 2.01
C GLY A 82 3.66 10.79 2.04
N GLY A 83 4.22 11.50 1.05
CA GLY A 83 4.11 12.94 0.92
C GLY A 83 2.66 13.41 0.77
N HIS A 84 1.87 12.72 -0.05
CA HIS A 84 0.46 13.05 -0.23
C HIS A 84 -0.38 12.76 1.03
N ILE A 85 -0.14 11.65 1.72
CA ILE A 85 -0.83 11.34 2.99
C ILE A 85 -0.52 12.41 4.03
N LEU A 86 0.76 12.78 4.18
CA LEU A 86 1.17 13.80 5.13
C LEU A 86 0.57 15.16 4.79
N GLU A 87 0.62 15.62 3.52
CA GLU A 87 0.01 16.88 3.13
C GLU A 87 -1.52 16.84 3.30
N TYR A 88 -2.17 15.73 2.96
CA TYR A 88 -3.62 15.59 3.15
C TYR A 88 -4.03 15.67 4.62
N THR A 89 -3.22 15.09 5.52
CA THR A 89 -3.53 15.03 6.96
C THR A 89 -3.10 16.28 7.72
N THR A 90 -1.95 16.86 7.36
CA THR A 90 -1.36 17.99 8.07
C THR A 90 -1.56 19.34 7.34
N HIS A 91 -2.04 19.32 6.11
CA HIS A 91 -2.19 20.50 5.22
C HIS A 91 -0.88 21.27 5.01
N THR A 92 0.26 20.62 5.21
CA THR A 92 1.59 21.21 5.10
C THR A 92 2.52 20.26 4.37
N ARG A 93 3.34 20.77 3.47
CA ARG A 93 4.41 19.98 2.84
C ARG A 93 5.56 19.78 3.81
N TRP A 94 5.95 18.55 4.03
CA TRP A 94 7.05 18.17 4.90
C TRP A 94 8.41 18.29 4.20
N TRP A 95 8.42 18.10 2.89
CA TRP A 95 9.54 18.36 1.98
C TRP A 95 9.01 18.85 0.64
N ASP A 96 9.83 19.57 -0.10
CA ASP A 96 9.44 20.14 -1.40
C ASP A 96 10.62 20.13 -2.37
N TYR A 97 10.47 19.33 -3.42
CA TYR A 97 11.43 19.24 -4.53
C TYR A 97 10.99 20.04 -5.75
N SER A 98 10.03 20.95 -5.64
CA SER A 98 9.50 21.70 -6.78
C SER A 98 10.57 22.48 -7.56
N ALA A 99 11.64 22.89 -6.88
CA ALA A 99 12.79 23.57 -7.51
C ALA A 99 13.78 22.61 -8.20
N MET A 100 13.64 21.29 -7.99
CA MET A 100 14.56 20.30 -8.56
C MET A 100 14.12 19.87 -9.97
N PRO A 101 15.05 19.58 -10.89
CA PRO A 101 14.71 19.08 -12.22
C PRO A 101 14.07 17.69 -12.13
N PHE A 102 13.16 17.41 -13.08
CA PHE A 102 12.43 16.13 -13.16
C PHE A 102 11.68 15.78 -11.86
N ASN A 103 11.11 16.78 -11.19
CA ASN A 103 10.25 16.52 -10.04
C ASN A 103 8.83 16.13 -10.49
N LEU A 104 8.14 15.40 -9.61
CA LEU A 104 6.75 15.00 -9.75
C LEU A 104 5.97 15.60 -8.59
N ASP A 105 5.18 16.64 -8.87
CA ASP A 105 4.39 17.42 -7.89
C ASP A 105 5.22 18.05 -6.73
N GLY A 106 6.54 18.06 -6.83
CA GLY A 106 7.41 18.49 -5.74
C GLY A 106 7.57 17.48 -4.61
N TYR A 107 6.92 16.31 -4.67
CA TYR A 107 7.07 15.26 -3.63
C TYR A 107 8.28 14.36 -3.87
N VAL A 108 8.63 14.14 -5.11
CA VAL A 108 9.77 13.33 -5.53
C VAL A 108 10.51 14.00 -6.68
N CYS A 109 11.78 13.70 -6.86
CA CYS A 109 12.57 14.13 -8.02
C CYS A 109 13.55 13.03 -8.43
N LEU A 110 14.05 13.09 -9.68
CA LEU A 110 14.94 12.06 -10.21
C LEU A 110 16.18 11.85 -9.33
N GLY A 111 16.78 12.93 -8.80
CA GLY A 111 17.93 12.83 -7.91
C GLY A 111 17.63 12.08 -6.62
N ALA A 112 16.48 12.37 -5.97
CA ALA A 112 16.02 11.64 -4.79
C ALA A 112 15.73 10.17 -5.14
N SER A 113 15.05 9.91 -6.25
CA SER A 113 14.74 8.55 -6.71
C SER A 113 16.00 7.71 -6.94
N LEU A 114 17.03 8.26 -7.56
CA LEU A 114 18.31 7.56 -7.75
C LEU A 114 19.04 7.32 -6.42
N THR A 115 18.97 8.25 -5.48
CA THR A 115 19.50 8.07 -4.12
C THR A 115 18.78 6.92 -3.41
N TRP A 116 17.46 6.88 -3.49
CA TRP A 116 16.67 5.77 -2.97
C TRP A 116 17.00 4.44 -3.65
N GLY A 117 17.25 4.46 -4.97
CA GLY A 117 17.72 3.28 -5.71
C GLY A 117 19.04 2.75 -5.16
N ALA A 118 20.01 3.63 -4.93
CA ALA A 118 21.30 3.27 -4.35
C ALA A 118 21.14 2.71 -2.91
N LEU A 119 20.30 3.35 -2.09
CA LEU A 119 20.00 2.85 -0.75
C LEU A 119 19.35 1.46 -0.79
N GLY A 120 18.47 1.18 -1.75
CA GLY A 120 17.87 -0.14 -1.93
C GLY A 120 18.89 -1.22 -2.27
N VAL A 121 19.88 -0.89 -3.09
CA VAL A 121 21.03 -1.78 -3.35
C VAL A 121 21.80 -2.05 -2.06
N VAL A 122 22.07 -1.02 -1.25
CA VAL A 122 22.75 -1.16 0.05
C VAL A 122 21.92 -2.05 1.00
N VAL A 123 20.61 -1.85 1.07
CA VAL A 123 19.69 -2.66 1.89
C VAL A 123 19.82 -4.15 1.57
N LEU A 124 19.72 -4.51 0.28
CA LEU A 124 19.69 -5.92 -0.12
C LEU A 124 21.07 -6.59 -0.13
N LYS A 125 22.10 -5.88 -0.59
CA LYS A 125 23.43 -6.49 -0.71
C LYS A 125 24.15 -6.60 0.63
N TRP A 126 23.99 -5.61 1.51
CA TRP A 126 24.73 -5.54 2.78
C TRP A 126 23.86 -5.36 4.01
N GLY A 127 22.84 -4.52 3.93
CA GLY A 127 22.00 -4.17 5.07
C GLY A 127 21.29 -5.38 5.66
N ASN A 128 20.52 -6.12 4.85
CA ASN A 128 19.83 -7.32 5.30
C ASN A 128 20.76 -8.39 5.86
N PRO A 129 21.86 -8.80 5.17
CA PRO A 129 22.78 -9.77 5.72
C PRO A 129 23.38 -9.32 7.05
N LEU A 130 23.81 -8.07 7.16
CA LEU A 130 24.40 -7.53 8.39
C LEU A 130 23.38 -7.50 9.54
N LEU A 131 22.19 -6.95 9.30
CA LEU A 131 21.15 -6.83 10.33
C LEU A 131 20.65 -8.20 10.79
N LEU A 132 20.47 -9.16 9.88
CA LEU A 132 20.07 -10.51 10.24
C LEU A 132 21.19 -11.26 10.96
N ALA A 133 22.46 -11.02 10.65
CA ALA A 133 23.59 -11.54 11.42
C ALA A 133 23.59 -10.95 12.83
N LEU A 134 23.38 -9.64 13.01
CA LEU A 134 23.23 -9.00 14.32
C LEU A 134 22.03 -9.57 15.09
N TYR A 135 20.90 -9.78 14.41
CA TYR A 135 19.73 -10.41 15.01
C TYR A 135 20.05 -11.79 15.57
N SER A 136 20.87 -12.58 14.87
CA SER A 136 21.24 -13.95 15.29
C SER A 136 22.15 -14.03 16.52
N LEU A 137 22.82 -12.91 16.89
CA LEU A 137 23.68 -12.86 18.08
C LEU A 137 22.89 -12.85 19.39
N VAL A 138 21.61 -12.49 19.36
CA VAL A 138 20.78 -12.36 20.56
C VAL A 138 19.78 -13.52 20.63
N PRO A 139 19.60 -14.17 21.77
CA PRO A 139 18.64 -15.27 21.93
C PRO A 139 17.21 -14.86 21.54
N ARG A 140 16.50 -15.76 20.82
CA ARG A 140 15.15 -15.52 20.31
C ARG A 140 14.16 -15.04 21.38
N GLY A 141 14.25 -15.58 22.61
CA GLY A 141 13.35 -15.18 23.70
C GLY A 141 13.46 -13.70 24.07
N ILE A 142 14.67 -13.13 24.02
CA ILE A 142 14.89 -11.70 24.28
C ILE A 142 14.24 -10.88 23.16
N TRP A 143 14.46 -11.28 21.89
CA TRP A 143 13.84 -10.58 20.76
C TRP A 143 12.32 -10.59 20.81
N VAL A 144 11.69 -11.70 21.19
CA VAL A 144 10.22 -11.77 21.32
C VAL A 144 9.72 -10.68 22.28
N VAL A 145 10.32 -10.59 23.46
CA VAL A 145 9.90 -9.60 24.47
C VAL A 145 10.17 -8.16 24.00
N VAL A 146 11.38 -7.89 23.50
CA VAL A 146 11.79 -6.55 23.07
C VAL A 146 10.97 -6.06 21.88
N LEU A 147 10.79 -6.91 20.86
CA LEU A 147 10.06 -6.51 19.64
C LEU A 147 8.55 -6.39 19.88
N LEU A 148 7.95 -7.23 20.73
CA LEU A 148 6.54 -7.05 21.10
C LEU A 148 6.33 -5.79 21.91
N ALA A 149 7.22 -5.49 22.87
CA ALA A 149 7.15 -4.24 23.62
C ALA A 149 7.32 -3.00 22.69
N ALA A 150 8.32 -3.05 21.79
CA ALA A 150 8.53 -2.01 20.79
C ALA A 150 7.31 -1.83 19.87
N LEU A 151 6.68 -2.93 19.45
CA LEU A 151 5.48 -2.90 18.60
C LEU A 151 4.30 -2.27 19.33
N VAL A 152 4.09 -2.58 20.62
CA VAL A 152 3.03 -1.97 21.42
C VAL A 152 3.26 -0.46 21.54
N VAL A 153 4.49 -0.04 21.90
CA VAL A 153 4.84 1.40 22.01
C VAL A 153 4.65 2.10 20.64
N PHE A 154 5.11 1.48 19.58
CA PHE A 154 4.93 1.98 18.21
C PHE A 154 3.44 2.14 17.83
N CYS A 155 2.59 1.14 18.10
CA CYS A 155 1.17 1.22 17.82
C CYS A 155 0.49 2.34 18.62
N VAL A 156 0.83 2.51 19.88
CA VAL A 156 0.31 3.60 20.73
C VAL A 156 0.72 4.97 20.18
N ASP A 157 2.01 5.13 19.81
CA ASP A 157 2.52 6.38 19.24
C ASP A 157 1.91 6.66 17.86
N LEU A 158 1.79 5.66 17.01
CA LEU A 158 1.17 5.78 15.68
C LEU A 158 -0.30 6.19 15.78
N VAL A 159 -1.07 5.51 16.64
CA VAL A 159 -2.48 5.87 16.89
C VAL A 159 -2.59 7.27 17.47
N GLY A 160 -1.78 7.62 18.46
CA GLY A 160 -1.75 8.96 19.03
C GLY A 160 -1.43 10.04 17.98
N THR A 161 -0.43 9.80 17.15
CA THR A 161 -0.04 10.72 16.07
C THR A 161 -1.15 10.87 15.01
N LEU A 162 -1.77 9.76 14.57
CA LEU A 162 -2.89 9.80 13.61
C LEU A 162 -4.11 10.53 14.19
N LEU A 163 -4.43 10.33 15.46
CA LEU A 163 -5.52 11.01 16.15
C LEU A 163 -5.24 12.53 16.29
N ALA A 164 -4.01 12.91 16.61
CA ALA A 164 -3.57 14.30 16.65
C ALA A 164 -3.69 14.97 15.27
N MET A 165 -3.17 14.32 14.22
CA MET A 165 -3.28 14.78 12.84
C MET A 165 -4.73 14.91 12.36
N ALA A 166 -5.61 13.98 12.75
CA ALA A 166 -7.03 14.02 12.39
C ALA A 166 -7.80 15.16 13.09
N GLY A 167 -7.17 15.90 14.00
CA GLY A 167 -7.78 17.01 14.76
C GLY A 167 -8.94 16.52 15.66
N LEU A 168 -8.86 15.31 16.15
CA LEU A 168 -9.88 14.69 16.99
C LEU A 168 -9.95 15.30 18.40
N ARG A 169 -8.97 16.12 18.80
CA ARG A 169 -8.97 16.86 20.06
C ARG A 169 -10.29 17.64 20.29
N TYR A 170 -10.79 18.29 19.25
CA TYR A 170 -12.05 19.06 19.34
C TYR A 170 -13.28 18.18 19.60
N ARG A 171 -13.30 16.96 19.07
CA ARG A 171 -14.41 16.02 19.28
C ARG A 171 -14.36 15.33 20.64
N TRP A 172 -13.19 15.15 21.22
CA TRP A 172 -13.03 14.50 22.53
C TRP A 172 -13.36 15.42 23.69
N HIS A 173 -13.12 16.73 23.57
CA HIS A 173 -13.61 17.70 24.56
C HIS A 173 -15.15 17.70 24.62
N ALA A 174 -15.85 17.49 23.51
CA ALA A 174 -17.30 17.35 23.50
C ALA A 174 -17.79 16.02 24.09
N ALA A 175 -17.00 14.94 23.99
CA ALA A 175 -17.31 13.62 24.56
C ALA A 175 -16.95 13.52 26.05
N ALA A 176 -16.01 14.32 26.54
CA ALA A 176 -15.61 14.35 27.95
C ALA A 176 -16.66 14.98 28.87
N ALA A 177 -17.71 15.58 28.32
CA ALA A 177 -18.85 16.10 29.08
C ALA A 177 -19.81 15.01 29.58
N VAL A 178 -19.56 13.73 29.27
CA VAL A 178 -20.39 12.59 29.72
C VAL A 178 -19.84 12.06 31.06
N GLU A 179 -20.67 12.10 32.05
CA GLU A 179 -20.42 11.85 33.49
C GLU A 179 -20.27 10.36 33.83
N ASN A 180 -19.09 9.73 33.53
CA ASN A 180 -18.75 8.40 34.02
C ASN A 180 -17.28 8.32 34.46
N ARG A 181 -17.01 7.92 35.72
CA ARG A 181 -15.67 7.87 36.33
C ARG A 181 -14.62 7.03 35.58
N LEU A 182 -15.02 5.90 34.96
CA LEU A 182 -14.13 5.07 34.17
C LEU A 182 -13.83 5.69 32.78
N ALA A 183 -14.81 6.31 32.15
CA ALA A 183 -14.63 7.07 30.93
C ALA A 183 -13.65 8.26 31.12
N ASN A 184 -13.67 8.91 32.29
CA ASN A 184 -12.78 10.02 32.63
C ASN A 184 -11.30 9.62 32.72
N LEU A 185 -10.95 8.43 33.19
CA LEU A 185 -9.56 7.96 33.25
C LEU A 185 -9.01 7.65 31.85
N THR A 186 -9.81 6.98 31.01
CA THR A 186 -9.43 6.67 29.62
C THR A 186 -9.33 7.93 28.77
N VAL A 187 -10.26 8.87 28.94
CA VAL A 187 -10.25 10.16 28.25
C VAL A 187 -9.06 11.03 28.71
N ARG A 188 -8.74 11.07 30.02
CA ARG A 188 -7.57 11.81 30.53
C ARG A 188 -6.25 11.23 30.03
N GLY A 189 -6.09 9.89 29.99
CA GLY A 189 -4.92 9.23 29.44
C GLY A 189 -4.75 9.50 27.95
N GLY A 190 -5.82 9.38 27.19
CA GLY A 190 -5.82 9.69 25.75
C GLY A 190 -5.52 11.17 25.46
N MET A 191 -6.08 12.09 26.25
CA MET A 191 -5.78 13.53 26.11
C MET A 191 -4.33 13.87 26.47
N TRP A 192 -3.77 13.23 27.48
CA TRP A 192 -2.36 13.42 27.84
C TRP A 192 -1.43 12.99 26.72
N ILE A 193 -1.69 11.83 26.08
CA ILE A 193 -0.94 11.34 24.90
C ILE A 193 -1.06 12.34 23.74
N LEU A 194 -2.28 12.78 23.43
CA LEU A 194 -2.52 13.75 22.34
C LEU A 194 -1.81 15.08 22.59
N ASP A 195 -1.87 15.60 23.80
CA ASP A 195 -1.17 16.83 24.19
C ASP A 195 0.34 16.70 24.10
N HIS A 196 0.88 15.54 24.43
CA HIS A 196 2.31 15.27 24.34
C HIS A 196 2.75 15.23 22.88
N VAL A 197 2.02 14.49 22.03
CA VAL A 197 2.29 14.37 20.59
C VAL A 197 2.15 15.72 19.89
N GLU A 198 1.08 16.50 20.15
CA GLU A 198 0.88 17.82 19.54
C GLU A 198 2.00 18.80 19.91
N ARG A 199 2.38 18.87 21.21
CA ARG A 199 3.47 19.76 21.67
C ARG A 199 4.80 19.39 21.02
N ARG A 200 5.08 18.11 20.86
CA ARG A 200 6.29 17.65 20.19
C ARG A 200 6.26 17.98 18.69
N MET A 201 5.16 17.68 18.01
CA MET A 201 5.00 17.99 16.60
C MET A 201 5.10 19.49 16.31
N ALA A 202 4.48 20.32 17.13
CA ALA A 202 4.60 21.79 17.03
C ALA A 202 6.04 22.28 17.24
N LYS A 203 6.81 21.61 18.09
CA LYS A 203 8.23 21.93 18.32
C LYS A 203 9.13 21.44 17.19
N ALA A 204 8.87 20.24 16.68
CA ALA A 204 9.65 19.64 15.59
C ALA A 204 9.34 20.28 14.24
N HIS A 205 8.10 20.68 14.03
CA HIS A 205 7.58 21.22 12.77
C HIS A 205 6.76 22.51 13.00
N PRO A 206 7.41 23.65 13.25
CA PRO A 206 6.73 24.91 13.58
C PRO A 206 5.80 25.43 12.48
N ALA A 207 5.97 24.97 11.24
CA ALA A 207 5.11 25.32 10.10
C ALA A 207 3.77 24.55 10.07
N LEU A 208 3.60 23.51 10.91
CA LEU A 208 2.35 22.75 10.99
C LEU A 208 1.26 23.60 11.67
N THR A 209 0.28 24.00 10.87
CA THR A 209 -0.95 24.60 11.39
C THR A 209 -2.03 23.51 11.47
N PHE A 210 -2.39 23.07 12.65
CA PHE A 210 -3.47 22.11 12.89
C PHE A 210 -4.87 22.71 12.67
N VAL A 211 -4.96 23.85 11.97
CA VAL A 211 -6.23 24.48 11.60
C VAL A 211 -6.76 23.83 10.34
N ARG A 212 -7.86 23.11 10.44
CA ARG A 212 -8.55 22.58 9.26
C ARG A 212 -8.96 23.72 8.33
N PRO A 213 -8.51 23.75 7.07
CA PRO A 213 -9.14 24.60 6.09
C PRO A 213 -10.62 24.22 6.01
N LYS A 214 -11.52 25.20 5.95
CA LYS A 214 -12.94 24.95 5.69
C LYS A 214 -13.03 24.16 4.38
N ARG A 215 -13.42 22.89 4.48
CA ARG A 215 -13.68 22.04 3.32
C ARG A 215 -14.76 22.74 2.50
N GLN A 216 -14.43 23.20 1.30
CA GLN A 216 -15.44 23.65 0.36
C GLN A 216 -16.38 22.46 0.13
N GLN A 217 -17.58 22.52 0.69
CA GLN A 217 -18.63 21.56 0.39
C GLN A 217 -19.03 21.79 -1.06
N THR A 218 -18.50 20.97 -1.94
CA THR A 218 -19.05 20.84 -3.28
C THR A 218 -20.32 20.03 -3.15
N ASP A 219 -21.45 20.54 -3.63
CA ASP A 219 -22.75 19.84 -3.61
C ASP A 219 -22.74 18.57 -4.48
N THR A 220 -21.72 18.39 -5.31
CA THR A 220 -21.55 17.24 -6.19
C THR A 220 -20.92 16.08 -5.45
N PHE A 221 -21.61 14.93 -5.45
CA PHE A 221 -21.08 13.68 -4.89
C PHE A 221 -19.79 13.28 -5.61
N ALA A 222 -18.80 12.84 -4.83
CA ALA A 222 -17.53 12.31 -5.34
C ALA A 222 -16.78 13.24 -6.33
N ALA A 223 -16.92 14.57 -6.19
CA ALA A 223 -16.22 15.53 -7.04
C ALA A 223 -14.70 15.36 -6.99
N GLY A 224 -14.04 15.56 -8.11
CA GLY A 224 -12.57 15.46 -8.24
C GLY A 224 -12.04 14.05 -7.97
N CYS A 225 -10.93 13.94 -7.24
CA CYS A 225 -10.33 12.66 -6.81
C CYS A 225 -10.67 12.39 -5.33
N SER A 226 -11.96 12.30 -5.00
CA SER A 226 -12.42 12.05 -3.63
C SER A 226 -12.30 10.56 -3.25
N PRO A 227 -12.20 10.22 -1.95
CA PRO A 227 -12.16 8.81 -1.51
C PRO A 227 -13.36 8.00 -2.02
N TYR A 228 -14.56 8.57 -2.03
CA TYR A 228 -15.74 7.91 -2.57
C TYR A 228 -15.59 7.56 -4.06
N LYS A 229 -15.01 8.48 -4.86
CA LYS A 229 -14.72 8.21 -6.27
C LYS A 229 -13.71 7.08 -6.42
N ILE A 230 -12.61 7.12 -5.70
CA ILE A 230 -11.56 6.09 -5.77
C ILE A 230 -12.10 4.70 -5.41
N ILE A 231 -12.95 4.60 -4.36
CA ILE A 231 -13.59 3.34 -3.99
C ILE A 231 -14.51 2.84 -5.10
N LEU A 232 -15.36 3.70 -5.67
CA LEU A 232 -16.25 3.28 -6.76
C LEU A 232 -15.47 2.91 -8.02
N LEU A 233 -14.38 3.60 -8.32
CA LEU A 233 -13.48 3.25 -9.42
C LEU A 233 -12.77 1.92 -9.19
N PHE A 234 -12.45 1.57 -7.94
CA PHE A 234 -11.95 0.24 -7.62
C PHE A 234 -12.94 -0.85 -8.03
N PHE A 235 -14.23 -0.72 -7.69
CA PHE A 235 -15.24 -1.71 -8.06
C PHE A 235 -15.44 -1.80 -9.58
N ILE A 236 -15.53 -0.66 -10.23
CA ILE A 236 -15.66 -0.60 -11.70
C ILE A 236 -14.43 -1.19 -12.36
N GLY A 237 -13.23 -0.86 -11.88
CA GLY A 237 -11.97 -1.38 -12.37
C GLY A 237 -11.83 -2.89 -12.14
N ALA A 238 -12.25 -3.39 -10.96
CA ALA A 238 -12.24 -4.81 -10.65
C ALA A 238 -13.16 -5.61 -11.57
N PHE A 239 -14.35 -5.09 -11.84
CA PHE A 239 -15.32 -5.72 -12.75
C PHE A 239 -14.85 -5.68 -14.22
N LEU A 240 -14.46 -4.51 -14.72
CA LEU A 240 -13.98 -4.36 -16.10
C LEU A 240 -12.69 -5.13 -16.35
N GLY A 241 -11.80 -5.17 -15.35
CA GLY A 241 -10.55 -5.89 -15.43
C GLY A 241 -10.74 -7.38 -15.53
N ASP A 242 -11.63 -7.96 -14.74
CA ASP A 242 -11.97 -9.39 -14.82
C ASP A 242 -12.53 -9.76 -16.21
N ILE A 243 -13.47 -8.97 -16.74
CA ILE A 243 -14.01 -9.17 -18.08
C ILE A 243 -12.91 -9.07 -19.15
N THR A 244 -12.07 -8.03 -19.08
CA THR A 244 -11.00 -7.81 -20.05
C THR A 244 -10.02 -8.97 -20.05
N GLU A 245 -9.61 -9.42 -18.87
CA GLU A 245 -8.65 -10.52 -18.74
C GLU A 245 -9.26 -11.87 -19.13
N THR A 246 -10.54 -12.10 -18.84
CA THR A 246 -11.27 -13.30 -19.29
C THR A 246 -11.38 -13.35 -20.82
N ILE A 247 -11.68 -12.22 -21.48
CA ILE A 247 -11.69 -12.12 -22.94
C ILE A 247 -10.28 -12.32 -23.50
N PHE A 248 -9.26 -11.71 -22.87
CA PHE A 248 -7.87 -11.87 -23.28
C PHE A 248 -7.43 -13.35 -23.23
N CYS A 249 -7.75 -14.08 -22.15
CA CYS A 249 -7.48 -15.51 -22.04
C CYS A 249 -8.19 -16.31 -23.13
N ARG A 250 -9.42 -15.96 -23.49
CA ARG A 250 -10.15 -16.62 -24.58
C ARG A 250 -9.47 -16.40 -25.93
N VAL A 251 -9.03 -15.19 -26.21
CA VAL A 251 -8.40 -14.85 -27.51
C VAL A 251 -7.01 -15.45 -27.63
N THR A 252 -6.22 -15.47 -26.56
CA THR A 252 -4.83 -15.94 -26.59
C THR A 252 -4.69 -17.43 -26.27
N GLY A 253 -5.48 -17.95 -25.34
CA GLY A 253 -5.40 -19.34 -24.86
C GLY A 253 -6.49 -20.27 -25.42
N GLY A 254 -7.49 -19.72 -26.12
CA GLY A 254 -8.57 -20.52 -26.72
C GLY A 254 -9.64 -21.01 -25.74
N GLU A 255 -9.50 -20.78 -24.43
CA GLU A 255 -10.40 -21.26 -23.40
C GLU A 255 -11.03 -20.12 -22.57
N TRP A 256 -12.30 -20.30 -22.19
CA TRP A 256 -12.93 -19.42 -21.22
C TRP A 256 -12.45 -19.77 -19.82
N MET A 257 -11.80 -18.82 -19.16
CA MET A 257 -11.21 -19.02 -17.86
C MET A 257 -11.57 -17.83 -16.95
N SER A 258 -12.07 -18.12 -15.75
CA SER A 258 -12.29 -17.06 -14.74
C SER A 258 -10.97 -16.43 -14.35
N ARG A 259 -10.97 -15.10 -14.22
CA ARG A 259 -9.85 -14.30 -13.71
C ARG A 259 -10.22 -13.54 -12.46
N SER A 260 -11.35 -13.93 -11.83
CA SER A 260 -11.79 -13.35 -10.57
C SER A 260 -10.81 -13.64 -9.44
N SER A 261 -10.60 -12.65 -8.60
CA SER A 261 -9.80 -12.78 -7.37
C SER A 261 -10.64 -13.23 -6.17
N VAL A 262 -11.97 -13.30 -6.31
CA VAL A 262 -12.93 -13.58 -5.23
C VAL A 262 -13.99 -14.60 -5.66
N VAL A 263 -14.59 -15.26 -4.69
CA VAL A 263 -15.55 -16.34 -4.94
C VAL A 263 -16.97 -15.85 -5.25
N TRP A 264 -17.30 -14.59 -4.92
CA TRP A 264 -18.61 -13.97 -5.17
C TRP A 264 -18.53 -12.90 -6.24
N GLY A 265 -18.71 -13.28 -7.47
CA GLY A 265 -18.79 -12.38 -8.60
C GLY A 265 -17.49 -12.22 -9.39
N PRO A 266 -17.58 -11.54 -10.54
CA PRO A 266 -16.47 -11.35 -11.46
C PRO A 266 -15.67 -10.10 -11.08
N PHE A 267 -14.89 -10.19 -10.02
CA PHE A 267 -14.07 -9.07 -9.54
C PHE A 267 -12.58 -9.44 -9.47
N SER A 268 -11.76 -8.81 -10.27
CA SER A 268 -10.31 -8.86 -10.16
C SER A 268 -9.82 -7.76 -9.23
N ILE A 269 -9.47 -8.13 -7.97
CA ILE A 269 -8.93 -7.17 -6.99
C ILE A 269 -7.69 -6.49 -7.53
N VAL A 270 -6.83 -7.21 -8.26
CA VAL A 270 -5.60 -6.68 -8.86
C VAL A 270 -5.94 -5.51 -9.80
N TRP A 271 -6.89 -5.67 -10.71
CA TRP A 271 -7.32 -4.60 -11.60
C TRP A 271 -8.01 -3.45 -10.87
N GLY A 272 -8.84 -3.76 -9.88
CA GLY A 272 -9.50 -2.74 -9.06
C GLY A 272 -8.49 -1.85 -8.33
N LEU A 273 -7.52 -2.45 -7.67
CA LEU A 273 -6.45 -1.72 -6.99
C LEU A 273 -5.56 -0.96 -7.98
N ALA A 274 -5.23 -1.55 -9.14
CA ALA A 274 -4.45 -0.87 -10.17
C ALA A 274 -5.14 0.42 -10.65
N ILE A 275 -6.44 0.35 -10.96
CA ILE A 275 -7.23 1.50 -11.40
C ILE A 275 -7.36 2.55 -10.30
N ALA A 276 -7.64 2.14 -9.06
CA ALA A 276 -7.70 3.05 -7.92
C ALA A 276 -6.35 3.75 -7.69
N MET A 277 -5.27 2.99 -7.68
CA MET A 277 -3.91 3.48 -7.46
C MET A 277 -3.45 4.40 -8.60
N VAL A 278 -3.55 3.98 -9.86
CA VAL A 278 -3.12 4.80 -10.99
C VAL A 278 -3.94 6.08 -11.08
N THR A 279 -5.24 6.02 -10.77
CA THR A 279 -6.07 7.22 -10.72
C THR A 279 -5.61 8.16 -9.60
N GLN A 280 -5.40 7.64 -8.39
CA GLN A 280 -4.94 8.45 -7.26
C GLN A 280 -3.57 9.09 -7.54
N LEU A 281 -2.63 8.33 -8.11
CA LEU A 281 -1.26 8.78 -8.39
C LEU A 281 -1.20 9.78 -9.56
N LEU A 282 -1.92 9.49 -10.64
CA LEU A 282 -1.79 10.25 -11.89
C LEU A 282 -2.95 11.18 -12.18
N TYR A 283 -3.95 11.34 -11.28
CA TYR A 283 -5.10 12.21 -11.49
C TYR A 283 -4.73 13.65 -11.88
N ARG A 284 -3.72 14.21 -11.24
CA ARG A 284 -3.22 15.57 -11.54
C ARG A 284 -2.58 15.68 -12.93
N TYR A 285 -2.15 14.55 -13.48
CA TYR A 285 -1.46 14.45 -14.78
C TYR A 285 -2.34 13.85 -15.88
N LYS A 286 -3.63 13.63 -15.62
CA LYS A 286 -4.57 13.01 -16.57
C LYS A 286 -4.62 13.70 -17.94
N ASP A 287 -4.31 15.02 -17.97
CA ASP A 287 -4.30 15.84 -19.17
C ASP A 287 -2.94 15.89 -19.90
N LYS A 288 -1.90 15.25 -19.34
CA LYS A 288 -0.59 15.13 -19.97
C LYS A 288 -0.66 14.33 -21.29
N PRO A 289 0.33 14.50 -22.20
CA PRO A 289 0.39 13.74 -23.46
C PRO A 289 0.33 12.23 -23.25
N ALA A 290 -0.20 11.50 -24.24
CA ALA A 290 -0.32 10.05 -24.19
C ALA A 290 1.04 9.35 -23.98
N SER A 291 2.12 9.88 -24.56
CA SER A 291 3.47 9.37 -24.37
C SER A 291 3.92 9.42 -22.91
N TRP A 292 3.60 10.48 -22.20
CA TRP A 292 3.91 10.61 -20.77
C TRP A 292 3.11 9.59 -19.93
N LEU A 293 1.81 9.49 -20.20
CA LEU A 293 0.94 8.50 -19.53
C LEU A 293 1.39 7.07 -19.82
N PHE A 294 1.86 6.80 -21.05
CA PHE A 294 2.41 5.49 -21.42
C PHE A 294 3.63 5.14 -20.57
N VAL A 295 4.61 6.03 -20.50
CA VAL A 295 5.84 5.78 -19.72
C VAL A 295 5.52 5.57 -18.25
N MET A 296 4.71 6.45 -17.66
CA MET A 296 4.33 6.34 -16.25
C MET A 296 3.49 5.09 -15.98
N GLY A 297 2.56 4.76 -16.88
CA GLY A 297 1.75 3.54 -16.79
C GLY A 297 2.60 2.28 -16.90
N THR A 298 3.57 2.25 -17.81
CA THR A 298 4.52 1.14 -17.96
C THR A 298 5.33 0.90 -16.68
N LEU A 299 5.90 1.96 -16.12
CA LEU A 299 6.74 1.85 -14.91
C LEU A 299 5.91 1.48 -13.67
N LEU A 300 4.82 2.20 -13.44
CA LEU A 300 3.96 1.96 -12.27
C LEU A 300 3.23 0.63 -12.36
N GLY A 301 2.75 0.27 -13.55
CA GLY A 301 2.05 -1.00 -13.78
C GLY A 301 2.96 -2.19 -13.60
N GLY A 302 4.18 -2.17 -14.16
CA GLY A 302 5.16 -3.23 -13.96
C GLY A 302 5.59 -3.39 -12.50
N ALA A 303 5.86 -2.28 -11.80
CA ALA A 303 6.18 -2.31 -10.38
C ALA A 303 5.02 -2.87 -9.54
N TYR A 304 3.79 -2.46 -9.86
CA TYR A 304 2.58 -2.95 -9.20
C TYR A 304 2.37 -4.46 -9.42
N GLU A 305 2.47 -4.94 -10.66
CA GLU A 305 2.29 -6.35 -11.00
C GLU A 305 3.33 -7.23 -10.31
N TYR A 306 4.58 -6.79 -10.26
CA TYR A 306 5.64 -7.47 -9.52
C TYR A 306 5.30 -7.57 -8.03
N LEU A 307 4.89 -6.46 -7.42
CA LEU A 307 4.50 -6.41 -6.00
C LEU A 307 3.31 -7.34 -5.70
N CYS A 308 2.30 -7.38 -6.58
CA CYS A 308 1.16 -8.29 -6.45
C CYS A 308 1.60 -9.77 -6.49
N SER A 309 2.51 -10.13 -7.40
CA SER A 309 3.04 -11.50 -7.48
C SER A 309 3.76 -11.91 -6.19
N VAL A 310 4.63 -11.03 -5.66
CA VAL A 310 5.31 -11.29 -4.38
C VAL A 310 4.32 -11.38 -3.23
N PHE A 311 3.35 -10.48 -3.17
CA PHE A 311 2.35 -10.48 -2.11
C PHE A 311 1.54 -11.78 -2.07
N THR A 312 1.06 -12.24 -3.23
CA THR A 312 0.25 -13.46 -3.30
C THR A 312 1.07 -14.71 -2.92
N GLU A 313 2.33 -14.76 -3.29
CA GLU A 313 3.22 -15.85 -2.88
C GLU A 313 3.48 -15.84 -1.37
N VAL A 314 3.79 -14.69 -0.80
CA VAL A 314 4.08 -14.58 0.65
C VAL A 314 2.84 -14.85 1.52
N VAL A 315 1.66 -14.36 1.10
CA VAL A 315 0.44 -14.45 1.90
C VAL A 315 -0.31 -15.76 1.68
N PHE A 316 -0.39 -16.22 0.44
CA PHE A 316 -1.21 -17.39 0.06
C PHE A 316 -0.39 -18.62 -0.33
N GLY A 317 0.95 -18.50 -0.40
CA GLY A 317 1.80 -19.60 -0.89
C GLY A 317 1.50 -19.98 -2.34
N ALA A 318 0.99 -19.05 -3.14
CA ALA A 318 0.58 -19.31 -4.53
C ALA A 318 0.90 -18.13 -5.43
N VAL A 319 1.34 -18.42 -6.66
CA VAL A 319 1.45 -17.44 -7.75
C VAL A 319 0.35 -17.72 -8.77
N PHE A 320 -0.24 -16.66 -9.31
CA PHE A 320 -1.39 -16.75 -10.23
C PHE A 320 -1.00 -16.54 -11.70
N TRP A 321 0.27 -16.18 -11.94
CA TRP A 321 0.87 -16.07 -13.28
C TRP A 321 2.37 -16.32 -13.21
N ASP A 322 2.94 -16.81 -14.30
CA ASP A 322 4.36 -17.05 -14.48
C ASP A 322 4.79 -16.67 -15.88
N TYR A 323 5.75 -15.75 -16.00
CA TYR A 323 6.31 -15.28 -17.27
C TYR A 323 7.71 -15.83 -17.54
N SER A 324 8.18 -16.84 -16.80
CA SER A 324 9.53 -17.39 -16.93
C SER A 324 9.85 -17.87 -18.35
N ALA A 325 8.85 -18.35 -19.08
CA ALA A 325 9.01 -18.80 -20.46
C ALA A 325 9.07 -17.67 -21.50
N ILE A 326 8.80 -16.41 -21.12
CA ILE A 326 8.74 -15.28 -22.05
C ILE A 326 10.03 -14.46 -21.92
N PRO A 327 10.69 -14.09 -23.05
CA PRO A 327 11.89 -13.26 -23.02
C PRO A 327 11.66 -11.90 -22.32
N PHE A 328 12.71 -11.34 -21.74
CA PHE A 328 12.67 -10.07 -21.00
C PHE A 328 11.73 -10.11 -19.77
N ASN A 329 11.57 -11.27 -19.15
CA ASN A 329 10.92 -11.38 -17.85
C ASN A 329 11.89 -11.04 -16.71
N LEU A 330 11.34 -10.68 -15.56
CA LEU A 330 12.09 -10.44 -14.34
C LEU A 330 11.58 -11.40 -13.26
N GLY A 331 12.36 -12.46 -12.99
CA GLY A 331 12.03 -13.48 -12.02
C GLY A 331 10.72 -14.22 -12.30
N GLY A 332 10.28 -14.29 -13.59
CA GLY A 332 8.98 -14.85 -13.96
C GLY A 332 7.76 -14.02 -13.53
N ARG A 333 7.95 -12.96 -12.74
CA ARG A 333 6.87 -12.19 -12.10
C ARG A 333 6.29 -11.09 -12.97
N ILE A 334 7.13 -10.45 -13.77
CA ILE A 334 6.74 -9.45 -14.78
C ILE A 334 7.50 -9.68 -16.08
N ASN A 335 6.97 -9.14 -17.15
CA ASN A 335 7.59 -9.18 -18.48
C ASN A 335 7.46 -7.79 -19.13
N LEU A 336 8.49 -7.38 -19.88
CA LEU A 336 8.55 -6.07 -20.53
C LEU A 336 7.34 -5.81 -21.46
N LEU A 337 6.88 -6.82 -22.18
CA LEU A 337 5.71 -6.71 -23.05
C LEU A 337 4.45 -6.36 -22.25
N TYR A 338 4.22 -7.04 -21.11
CA TYR A 338 3.06 -6.77 -20.25
C TYR A 338 3.20 -5.42 -19.54
N CYS A 339 4.42 -4.98 -19.21
CA CYS A 339 4.64 -3.61 -18.74
C CYS A 339 4.16 -2.56 -19.76
N PHE A 340 4.39 -2.80 -21.08
CA PHE A 340 3.87 -1.92 -22.11
C PHE A 340 2.34 -1.97 -22.22
N PHE A 341 1.71 -3.12 -21.97
CA PHE A 341 0.25 -3.19 -21.88
C PHE A 341 -0.30 -2.32 -20.75
N TRP A 342 0.36 -2.28 -19.59
CA TRP A 342 0.03 -1.34 -18.52
C TRP A 342 0.14 0.13 -18.97
N GLY A 343 1.13 0.45 -19.79
CA GLY A 343 1.26 1.78 -20.40
C GLY A 343 0.08 2.14 -21.30
N PHE A 344 -0.33 1.22 -22.18
CA PHE A 344 -1.52 1.40 -23.02
C PHE A 344 -2.80 1.45 -22.20
N ALA A 345 -2.92 0.61 -21.16
CA ALA A 345 -4.05 0.64 -20.25
C ALA A 345 -4.19 2.00 -19.54
N ALA A 346 -3.08 2.62 -19.12
CA ALA A 346 -3.10 3.94 -18.53
C ALA A 346 -3.58 5.03 -19.51
N ILE A 347 -3.17 4.96 -20.80
CA ILE A 347 -3.69 5.88 -21.83
C ILE A 347 -5.19 5.66 -22.01
N ALA A 348 -5.63 4.42 -22.24
CA ALA A 348 -7.04 4.07 -22.42
C ALA A 348 -7.87 4.51 -21.23
N TRP A 349 -7.36 4.30 -20.02
CA TRP A 349 -8.01 4.75 -18.80
C TRP A 349 -8.23 6.26 -18.79
N PHE A 350 -7.17 7.06 -18.83
CA PHE A 350 -7.30 8.51 -18.64
C PHE A 350 -7.91 9.23 -19.83
N LYS A 351 -7.70 8.75 -21.06
CA LYS A 351 -8.18 9.45 -22.26
C LYS A 351 -9.56 8.99 -22.72
N VAL A 352 -9.96 7.75 -22.39
CA VAL A 352 -11.19 7.17 -22.90
C VAL A 352 -12.18 6.81 -21.79
N LEU A 353 -11.77 6.00 -20.80
CA LEU A 353 -12.69 5.39 -19.83
C LEU A 353 -12.98 6.29 -18.63
N PHE A 354 -11.96 6.90 -18.05
CA PHE A 354 -12.10 7.69 -16.83
C PHE A 354 -13.06 8.88 -16.98
N PRO A 355 -13.04 9.70 -18.05
CA PRO A 355 -13.91 10.87 -18.16
C PRO A 355 -15.40 10.53 -18.08
N PRO A 356 -15.95 9.60 -18.89
CA PRO A 356 -17.38 9.26 -18.82
C PRO A 356 -17.74 8.55 -17.50
N ILE A 357 -16.87 7.66 -16.99
CA ILE A 357 -17.11 6.94 -15.72
C ILE A 357 -17.15 7.95 -14.56
N SER A 358 -16.19 8.87 -14.49
CA SER A 358 -16.18 9.95 -13.49
C SER A 358 -17.44 10.80 -13.52
N ALA A 359 -17.88 11.18 -14.72
CA ALA A 359 -19.10 11.95 -14.90
C ALA A 359 -20.36 11.18 -14.46
N CYS A 360 -20.42 9.86 -14.69
CA CYS A 360 -21.50 9.00 -14.20
C CYS A 360 -21.53 8.92 -12.68
N ILE A 361 -20.38 8.75 -12.04
CA ILE A 361 -20.27 8.71 -10.58
C ILE A 361 -20.72 10.04 -9.95
N GLU A 362 -20.34 11.16 -10.55
CA GLU A 362 -20.70 12.51 -10.07
C GLU A 362 -22.20 12.83 -10.17
N LYS A 363 -22.95 12.12 -11.03
CA LYS A 363 -24.41 12.24 -11.13
C LYS A 363 -25.17 11.53 -9.99
N LEU A 364 -24.52 10.68 -9.22
CA LEU A 364 -25.17 9.99 -8.11
C LEU A 364 -25.61 10.99 -7.02
N PRO A 365 -26.83 10.82 -6.45
CA PRO A 365 -27.27 11.66 -5.36
C PRO A 365 -26.35 11.47 -4.14
N PRO A 366 -25.96 12.53 -3.40
CA PRO A 366 -24.95 12.44 -2.34
C PRO A 366 -25.27 11.44 -1.22
N ARG A 367 -26.55 11.26 -0.88
CA ARG A 367 -26.96 10.25 0.13
C ARG A 367 -26.87 8.85 -0.47
N GLY A 368 -27.46 8.62 -1.63
CA GLY A 368 -27.47 7.32 -2.32
C GLY A 368 -26.05 6.85 -2.66
N GLY A 369 -25.21 7.74 -3.20
CA GLY A 369 -23.82 7.42 -3.52
C GLY A 369 -22.99 6.99 -2.29
N ARG A 370 -23.19 7.64 -1.13
CA ARG A 370 -22.53 7.22 0.13
C ARG A 370 -23.01 5.85 0.61
N VAL A 371 -24.31 5.62 0.59
CA VAL A 371 -24.89 4.31 1.00
C VAL A 371 -24.38 3.21 0.07
N LEU A 372 -24.43 3.42 -1.25
CA LEU A 372 -23.88 2.48 -2.24
C LEU A 372 -22.41 2.17 -1.99
N THR A 373 -21.59 3.20 -1.80
CA THR A 373 -20.15 3.00 -1.56
C THR A 373 -19.89 2.15 -0.33
N TRP A 374 -20.57 2.44 0.80
CA TRP A 374 -20.41 1.65 2.01
C TRP A 374 -20.95 0.23 1.89
N ALA A 375 -22.08 0.04 1.23
CA ALA A 375 -22.64 -1.29 0.96
C ALA A 375 -21.65 -2.15 0.14
N LEU A 376 -21.07 -1.56 -0.91
CA LEU A 376 -20.04 -2.21 -1.72
C LEU A 376 -18.77 -2.52 -0.90
N CYS A 377 -18.31 -1.61 -0.04
CA CYS A 377 -17.16 -1.87 0.83
C CYS A 377 -17.40 -3.06 1.78
N ILE A 378 -18.61 -3.12 2.41
CA ILE A 378 -18.97 -4.23 3.30
C ILE A 378 -19.04 -5.53 2.51
N PHE A 379 -19.68 -5.52 1.34
CA PHE A 379 -19.74 -6.68 0.45
C PHE A 379 -18.35 -7.19 0.09
N MET A 380 -17.47 -6.32 -0.39
CA MET A 380 -16.11 -6.71 -0.79
C MET A 380 -15.27 -7.21 0.40
N ALA A 381 -15.40 -6.58 1.56
CA ALA A 381 -14.71 -7.05 2.77
C ALA A 381 -15.14 -8.46 3.17
N ALA A 382 -16.44 -8.75 3.11
CA ALA A 382 -16.96 -10.09 3.36
C ALA A 382 -16.49 -11.09 2.30
N ASP A 383 -16.55 -10.70 1.02
CA ASP A 383 -16.11 -11.55 -0.09
C ASP A 383 -14.60 -11.87 0.00
N ILE A 384 -13.75 -10.89 0.27
CA ILE A 384 -12.31 -11.10 0.48
C ILE A 384 -12.07 -12.06 1.67
N ALA A 385 -12.79 -11.88 2.78
CA ALA A 385 -12.63 -12.74 3.95
C ALA A 385 -13.01 -14.20 3.65
N VAL A 386 -14.16 -14.41 2.98
CA VAL A 386 -14.61 -15.74 2.58
C VAL A 386 -13.68 -16.36 1.53
N SER A 387 -13.28 -15.59 0.52
CA SER A 387 -12.37 -16.03 -0.55
C SER A 387 -11.00 -16.45 0.00
N SER A 388 -10.44 -15.65 0.93
CA SER A 388 -9.18 -15.97 1.59
C SER A 388 -9.29 -17.25 2.43
N ALA A 389 -10.35 -17.39 3.23
CA ALA A 389 -10.58 -18.59 4.02
C ALA A 389 -10.78 -19.83 3.14
N ALA A 390 -11.54 -19.70 2.03
CA ALA A 390 -11.76 -20.78 1.07
C ALA A 390 -10.45 -21.18 0.36
N LEU A 391 -9.60 -20.22 0.01
CA LEU A 391 -8.30 -20.49 -0.63
C LEU A 391 -7.32 -21.19 0.33
N VAL A 392 -7.21 -20.73 1.58
CA VAL A 392 -6.41 -21.41 2.59
C VAL A 392 -6.92 -22.85 2.78
N ARG A 393 -8.23 -23.03 2.92
CA ARG A 393 -8.83 -24.34 3.09
C ARG A 393 -8.65 -25.24 1.84
N TYR A 394 -8.67 -24.66 0.65
CA TYR A 394 -8.33 -25.39 -0.59
C TYR A 394 -6.90 -25.93 -0.57
N ASN A 395 -5.93 -25.12 -0.14
CA ASN A 395 -4.53 -25.55 0.03
C ASN A 395 -4.41 -26.69 1.06
N ASP A 396 -5.08 -26.57 2.21
CA ASP A 396 -5.08 -27.62 3.23
C ASP A 396 -5.62 -28.95 2.68
N ARG A 397 -6.71 -28.92 1.93
CA ARG A 397 -7.27 -30.12 1.28
C ARG A 397 -6.32 -30.75 0.25
N LEU A 398 -5.62 -29.93 -0.54
CA LEU A 398 -4.60 -30.44 -1.49
C LEU A 398 -3.45 -31.10 -0.76
N ASN A 399 -3.11 -30.64 0.44
CA ASN A 399 -2.09 -31.22 1.32
C ASN A 399 -2.63 -32.36 2.21
N GLY A 400 -3.89 -32.80 2.03
CA GLY A 400 -4.47 -33.89 2.79
C GLY A 400 -4.85 -33.56 4.24
N VAL A 401 -4.90 -32.28 4.63
CA VAL A 401 -5.27 -31.84 5.98
C VAL A 401 -6.80 -31.86 6.13
N PRO A 402 -7.35 -32.67 7.07
CA PRO A 402 -8.79 -32.75 7.29
C PRO A 402 -9.34 -31.47 7.95
N ALA A 403 -10.65 -31.22 7.79
CA ALA A 403 -11.33 -30.13 8.47
C ALA A 403 -11.30 -30.35 10.00
N SER A 404 -10.91 -29.31 10.75
CA SER A 404 -10.75 -29.34 12.21
C SER A 404 -11.91 -28.69 12.98
N ASN A 405 -12.72 -27.90 12.30
CA ASN A 405 -13.82 -27.13 12.92
C ASN A 405 -15.03 -26.97 11.97
N SER A 406 -16.16 -26.50 12.51
CA SER A 406 -17.40 -26.34 11.76
C SER A 406 -17.33 -25.35 10.62
N VAL A 407 -16.46 -24.33 10.71
CA VAL A 407 -16.25 -23.34 9.63
C VAL A 407 -15.55 -23.99 8.45
N GLU A 408 -14.52 -24.81 8.70
CA GLU A 408 -13.81 -25.53 7.66
C GLU A 408 -14.69 -26.57 6.98
N VAL A 409 -15.55 -27.29 7.74
CA VAL A 409 -16.57 -28.20 7.18
C VAL A 409 -17.55 -27.45 6.29
N TYR A 410 -17.99 -26.26 6.70
CA TYR A 410 -18.87 -25.41 5.89
C TYR A 410 -18.18 -24.98 4.59
N LEU A 411 -16.92 -24.56 4.67
CA LEU A 411 -16.11 -24.17 3.50
C LEU A 411 -15.91 -25.35 2.54
N ASP A 412 -15.62 -26.55 3.06
CA ASP A 412 -15.48 -27.77 2.25
C ASP A 412 -16.77 -28.11 1.49
N GLY A 413 -17.93 -27.90 2.12
CA GLY A 413 -19.23 -28.17 1.49
C GLY A 413 -19.62 -27.16 0.41
N HIS A 414 -19.28 -25.86 0.59
CA HIS A 414 -19.71 -24.79 -0.32
C HIS A 414 -18.64 -24.37 -1.34
N TYR A 415 -17.35 -24.54 -1.00
CA TYR A 415 -16.19 -24.17 -1.81
C TYR A 415 -15.27 -25.38 -2.01
N GLY A 416 -15.85 -26.51 -2.47
CA GLY A 416 -15.11 -27.72 -2.79
C GLY A 416 -14.05 -27.53 -3.88
N ASN A 417 -13.20 -28.54 -4.10
CA ASN A 417 -12.06 -28.44 -5.00
C ASN A 417 -12.45 -28.04 -6.43
N ASP A 418 -13.55 -28.60 -6.95
CA ASP A 418 -14.02 -28.28 -8.32
C ASP A 418 -14.39 -26.80 -8.46
N ARG A 419 -15.08 -26.23 -7.45
CA ARG A 419 -15.45 -24.82 -7.47
C ARG A 419 -14.21 -23.92 -7.31
N MET A 420 -13.29 -24.28 -6.45
CA MET A 420 -12.04 -23.51 -6.26
C MET A 420 -11.18 -23.57 -7.53
N TYR A 421 -11.11 -24.70 -8.19
CA TYR A 421 -10.44 -24.82 -9.50
C TYR A 421 -11.09 -23.96 -10.57
N GLN A 422 -12.43 -23.87 -10.59
CA GLN A 422 -13.14 -22.98 -11.53
C GLN A 422 -12.83 -21.50 -11.28
N VAL A 423 -12.70 -21.08 -10.00
CA VAL A 423 -12.42 -19.68 -9.64
C VAL A 423 -10.94 -19.36 -9.84
N TYR A 424 -10.04 -20.28 -9.47
CA TYR A 424 -8.59 -20.09 -9.49
C TYR A 424 -7.88 -21.14 -10.37
N PRO A 425 -8.15 -21.21 -11.66
CA PRO A 425 -7.68 -22.32 -12.52
C PRO A 425 -6.16 -22.33 -12.76
N LYS A 426 -5.46 -21.23 -12.48
CA LYS A 426 -3.99 -21.10 -12.61
C LYS A 426 -3.26 -20.88 -11.30
N ALA A 427 -3.90 -21.16 -10.16
CA ALA A 427 -3.17 -21.11 -8.90
C ALA A 427 -2.11 -22.20 -8.86
N VAL A 428 -0.83 -21.82 -8.91
CA VAL A 428 0.31 -22.73 -8.75
C VAL A 428 0.78 -22.58 -7.31
N HIS A 429 0.69 -23.69 -6.56
CA HIS A 429 1.14 -23.72 -5.18
C HIS A 429 2.66 -23.84 -5.14
N THR A 430 3.32 -22.91 -4.47
CA THR A 430 4.75 -22.97 -4.18
C THR A 430 4.94 -23.82 -2.92
N SER A 431 5.60 -24.97 -3.09
CA SER A 431 5.96 -25.89 -2.00
C SER A 431 7.05 -25.32 -1.11
#